data_e058076226e30f45f3a9b737f57ccaa0
#
_entry.id   e058076226e30f45f3a9b737f57ccaa0
#
_cell.length_a   1.000
_cell.length_b   1.000
_cell.length_c   1.000
_cell.angle_alpha   90.00
_cell.angle_beta   90.00
_cell.angle_gamma   90.00
#
_symmetry.space_group_name_H-M   'P 1'
#
loop_
_entity.id
_entity.type
_entity.pdbx_description
1 polymer ?
#
loop_
_entity_poly.entity_id
_entity_poly.type
_entity_poly.pdbx_seq_one_letter_code
_entity_poly.pdbx_strand_id
1 'polypeptide(L)'
;YTYRDGFLTDPYKFRDSRPDERKEWVASGGYRRYFEEQNSALHVDYRYFNDDWDVQSHTLDVAWVWDYSPAVTYTPFIRYYTQHEAEFFNNLAQRDQRYFADDYRLSAFGAFSYGLRASRKIQNWEVSVDAERYQTDESWGVFSGEESPGLVDFWRYGIGLNYIFK
;
A
#
# COMPACT_ATOMS: atom_id res chain seq x y z
N TYR A 1 12.53 2.25 17.32
CA TYR A 1 13.81 2.48 18.04
C TYR A 1 14.94 2.39 17.03
N THR A 2 15.65 3.49 16.81
CA THR A 2 16.78 3.58 15.87
C THR A 2 18.10 3.31 16.59
N TYR A 3 19.00 2.58 15.95
CA TYR A 3 20.36 2.40 16.46
C TYR A 3 21.16 3.68 16.14
N ARG A 4 21.91 4.17 17.11
CA ARG A 4 22.81 5.30 16.92
C ARG A 4 24.24 4.80 16.75
N ASP A 5 24.96 5.34 15.76
CA ASP A 5 26.39 5.12 15.58
C ASP A 5 27.13 5.78 16.76
N GLY A 6 27.58 4.98 17.68
CA GLY A 6 28.32 5.39 18.86
C GLY A 6 29.41 4.41 19.15
N PHE A 7 30.65 4.82 19.04
CA PHE A 7 31.87 4.09 19.40
C PHE A 7 31.66 2.61 19.78
N LEU A 8 31.85 1.75 18.81
CA LEU A 8 32.29 0.34 18.77
C LEU A 8 31.93 -0.69 19.87
N THR A 9 31.25 -0.33 20.96
CA THR A 9 31.03 -1.31 22.04
C THR A 9 29.61 -1.45 22.55
N ASP A 10 28.68 -0.54 22.23
CA ASP A 10 27.29 -0.68 22.68
C ASP A 10 26.33 0.15 21.82
N PRO A 11 25.53 -0.45 20.90
CA PRO A 11 24.54 0.28 20.13
C PRO A 11 23.39 0.70 21.06
N TYR A 12 23.35 1.96 21.44
CA TYR A 12 22.22 2.49 22.21
C TYR A 12 20.98 2.57 21.32
N LYS A 13 19.87 1.99 21.78
CA LYS A 13 18.54 2.20 21.19
C LYS A 13 17.99 3.54 21.62
N PHE A 14 17.72 4.39 20.65
CA PHE A 14 17.03 5.67 20.88
C PHE A 14 15.58 5.55 20.44
N ARG A 15 14.72 6.31 21.07
CA ARG A 15 13.34 6.47 20.63
C ARG A 15 13.32 7.37 19.40
N ASP A 16 12.53 7.00 18.37
CA ASP A 16 12.31 7.82 17.20
C ASP A 16 11.87 9.23 17.59
N SER A 17 12.40 10.22 16.89
CA SER A 17 12.03 11.61 17.02
C SER A 17 11.49 12.11 15.68
N ARG A 18 10.26 12.60 15.67
CA ARG A 18 9.57 13.06 14.46
C ARG A 18 9.05 14.47 14.69
N PRO A 19 8.84 15.29 13.63
CA PRO A 19 8.12 16.55 13.76
C PRO A 19 6.72 16.32 14.34
N ASP A 20 6.25 17.29 15.16
CA ASP A 20 4.93 17.21 15.82
C ASP A 20 3.77 17.50 14.86
N GLU A 21 4.04 18.18 13.75
CA GLU A 21 3.05 18.51 12.72
C GLU A 21 3.38 17.82 11.42
N ARG A 22 2.33 17.46 10.65
CA ARG A 22 2.43 16.90 9.31
C ARG A 22 1.33 17.49 8.45
N LYS A 23 1.71 18.08 7.32
CA LYS A 23 0.77 18.60 6.31
C LYS A 23 0.82 17.72 5.09
N GLU A 24 -0.35 17.23 4.70
CA GLU A 24 -0.49 16.27 3.63
C GLU A 24 -1.46 16.80 2.58
N TRP A 25 -1.22 16.47 1.32
CA TRP A 25 -2.19 16.66 0.27
C TRP A 25 -2.23 15.45 -0.68
N VAL A 26 -3.40 15.19 -1.23
CA VAL A 26 -3.68 14.03 -2.06
C VAL A 26 -4.42 14.48 -3.30
N ALA A 27 -3.99 13.98 -4.45
CA ALA A 27 -4.74 14.06 -5.71
C ALA A 27 -5.06 12.65 -6.18
N SER A 28 -6.30 12.40 -6.61
CA SER A 28 -6.72 11.10 -7.13
C SER A 28 -7.63 11.24 -8.33
N GLY A 29 -7.59 10.24 -9.21
CA GLY A 29 -8.45 10.13 -10.37
C GLY A 29 -8.78 8.68 -10.67
N GLY A 30 -9.96 8.44 -11.23
CA GLY A 30 -10.42 7.11 -11.57
C GLY A 30 -10.97 7.02 -12.98
N TYR A 31 -10.77 5.89 -13.61
CA TYR A 31 -11.33 5.55 -14.92
C TYR A 31 -12.13 4.26 -14.82
N ARG A 32 -13.33 4.25 -15.44
CA ARG A 32 -14.22 3.09 -15.49
C ARG A 32 -14.68 2.88 -16.92
N ARG A 33 -14.55 1.64 -17.42
CA ARG A 33 -15.02 1.27 -18.74
C ARG A 33 -15.73 -0.07 -18.68
N TYR A 34 -16.95 -0.10 -19.17
CA TYR A 34 -17.73 -1.32 -19.33
C TYR A 34 -17.53 -1.93 -20.73
N PHE A 35 -17.46 -3.25 -20.79
CA PHE A 35 -17.33 -4.05 -22.00
C PHE A 35 -18.54 -4.99 -22.06
N GLU A 36 -19.52 -4.61 -22.88
CA GLU A 36 -20.81 -5.30 -22.96
C GLU A 36 -20.68 -6.76 -23.42
N GLU A 37 -19.86 -7.02 -24.45
CA GLU A 37 -19.67 -8.36 -24.99
C GLU A 37 -19.07 -9.34 -23.97
N GLN A 38 -18.22 -8.86 -23.06
CA GLN A 38 -17.55 -9.66 -22.02
C GLN A 38 -18.30 -9.62 -20.70
N ASN A 39 -19.39 -8.85 -20.61
CA ASN A 39 -20.11 -8.56 -19.37
C ASN A 39 -19.15 -8.20 -18.23
N SER A 40 -18.26 -7.24 -18.48
CA SER A 40 -17.16 -6.91 -17.57
C SER A 40 -16.86 -5.42 -17.55
N ALA A 41 -16.20 -4.97 -16.50
CA ALA A 41 -15.77 -3.59 -16.35
C ALA A 41 -14.30 -3.49 -15.92
N LEU A 42 -13.55 -2.62 -16.58
CA LEU A 42 -12.22 -2.21 -16.17
C LEU A 42 -12.33 -1.03 -15.20
N HIS A 43 -11.69 -1.17 -14.06
CA HIS A 43 -11.50 -0.10 -13.08
C HIS A 43 -10.01 0.23 -13.00
N VAL A 44 -9.68 1.50 -13.16
CA VAL A 44 -8.32 2.00 -12.97
C VAL A 44 -8.41 3.20 -12.04
N ASP A 45 -7.67 3.19 -10.95
CA ASP A 45 -7.59 4.29 -10.00
C ASP A 45 -6.13 4.68 -9.80
N TYR A 46 -5.88 5.97 -9.81
CA TYR A 46 -4.56 6.52 -9.52
C TYR A 46 -4.66 7.51 -8.36
N ARG A 47 -3.69 7.45 -7.45
CA ARG A 47 -3.55 8.36 -6.33
C ARG A 47 -2.11 8.83 -6.21
N TYR A 48 -1.95 10.13 -6.12
CA TYR A 48 -0.71 10.80 -5.73
C TYR A 48 -0.84 11.36 -4.33
N PHE A 49 0.18 11.17 -3.51
CA PHE A 49 0.30 11.69 -2.16
C PHE A 49 1.62 12.45 -2.02
N ASN A 50 1.62 13.54 -1.27
CA ASN A 50 2.80 14.29 -0.90
C ASN A 50 2.59 14.94 0.47
N ASP A 51 3.66 15.07 1.26
CA ASP A 51 3.64 15.76 2.55
C ASP A 51 4.89 16.62 2.76
N ASP A 52 4.92 17.32 3.91
CA ASP A 52 6.04 18.16 4.35
C ASP A 52 7.15 17.38 5.08
N TRP A 53 7.07 16.05 5.10
CA TRP A 53 8.13 15.13 5.52
C TRP A 53 8.95 14.59 4.34
N ASP A 54 8.71 15.12 3.12
CA ASP A 54 9.28 14.69 1.85
C ASP A 54 8.79 13.30 1.37
N VAL A 55 7.77 12.73 2.03
CA VAL A 55 7.17 11.49 1.56
C VAL A 55 6.29 11.78 0.35
N GLN A 56 6.67 11.25 -0.80
CA GLN A 56 5.88 11.27 -2.02
C GLN A 56 5.50 9.85 -2.37
N SER A 57 4.26 9.61 -2.77
CA SER A 57 3.88 8.28 -3.21
C SER A 57 2.90 8.27 -4.37
N HIS A 58 3.01 7.21 -5.16
CA HIS A 58 2.10 6.89 -6.26
C HIS A 58 1.45 5.55 -6.00
N THR A 59 0.15 5.49 -6.19
CA THR A 59 -0.63 4.25 -6.14
C THR A 59 -1.39 4.10 -7.44
N LEU A 60 -1.26 2.96 -8.08
CA LEU A 60 -2.05 2.57 -9.25
C LEU A 60 -2.79 1.28 -8.93
N ASP A 61 -4.11 1.33 -8.94
CA ASP A 61 -5.01 0.19 -8.78
C ASP A 61 -5.64 -0.15 -10.12
N VAL A 62 -5.62 -1.43 -10.49
CA VAL A 62 -6.32 -1.95 -11.66
C VAL A 62 -7.14 -3.16 -11.25
N ALA A 63 -8.43 -3.16 -11.54
CA ALA A 63 -9.33 -4.27 -11.29
C ALA A 63 -10.19 -4.56 -12.52
N TRP A 64 -10.40 -5.86 -12.77
CA TRP A 64 -11.30 -6.33 -13.82
C TRP A 64 -12.51 -7.00 -13.17
N VAL A 65 -13.64 -6.31 -13.18
CA VAL A 65 -14.89 -6.82 -12.64
C VAL A 65 -15.59 -7.62 -13.74
N TRP A 66 -15.72 -8.93 -13.55
CA TRP A 66 -16.32 -9.82 -14.53
C TRP A 66 -17.55 -10.52 -13.97
N ASP A 67 -18.71 -10.16 -14.50
CA ASP A 67 -19.98 -10.80 -14.16
C ASP A 67 -20.12 -12.10 -14.97
N TYR A 68 -19.54 -13.17 -14.40
CA TYR A 68 -19.59 -14.52 -15.00
C TYR A 68 -21.03 -15.02 -15.18
N SER A 69 -21.91 -14.64 -14.24
CA SER A 69 -23.35 -14.91 -14.33
C SER A 69 -24.12 -13.84 -13.53
N PRO A 70 -25.46 -13.77 -13.65
CA PRO A 70 -26.27 -12.83 -12.84
C PRO A 70 -26.10 -12.97 -11.32
N ALA A 71 -25.55 -14.09 -10.87
CA ALA A 71 -25.33 -14.37 -9.46
C ALA A 71 -23.87 -14.41 -9.03
N VAL A 72 -22.89 -14.45 -9.96
CA VAL A 72 -21.47 -14.66 -9.64
C VAL A 72 -20.61 -13.63 -10.35
N THR A 73 -19.81 -12.90 -9.57
CA THR A 73 -18.85 -11.94 -10.06
C THR A 73 -17.45 -12.31 -9.59
N TYR A 74 -16.47 -12.26 -10.51
CA TYR A 74 -15.05 -12.37 -10.21
C TYR A 74 -14.36 -11.04 -10.42
N THR A 75 -13.45 -10.69 -9.53
CA THR A 75 -12.69 -9.43 -9.62
C THR A 75 -11.22 -9.70 -9.34
N PRO A 76 -10.42 -10.14 -10.35
CA PRO A 76 -8.97 -10.05 -10.24
C PRO A 76 -8.54 -8.59 -10.16
N PHE A 77 -7.49 -8.34 -9.38
CA PHE A 77 -6.94 -7.00 -9.21
C PHE A 77 -5.44 -7.03 -9.01
N ILE A 78 -4.81 -5.92 -9.34
CA ILE A 78 -3.41 -5.62 -9.04
C ILE A 78 -3.31 -4.18 -8.59
N ARG A 79 -2.47 -3.93 -7.58
CA ARG A 79 -2.05 -2.62 -7.12
C ARG A 79 -0.54 -2.52 -7.20
N TYR A 80 -0.06 -1.43 -7.75
CA TYR A 80 1.32 -1.00 -7.62
C TYR A 80 1.39 0.23 -6.73
N TYR A 81 2.32 0.21 -5.81
CA TYR A 81 2.62 1.32 -4.91
C TYR A 81 4.11 1.61 -4.96
N THR A 82 4.49 2.89 -4.89
CA THR A 82 5.86 3.33 -4.69
C THR A 82 5.89 4.59 -3.86
N GLN A 83 6.91 4.73 -3.02
CA GLN A 83 7.11 5.94 -2.23
C GLN A 83 8.58 6.36 -2.17
N HIS A 84 8.78 7.69 -2.00
CA HIS A 84 10.03 8.30 -1.58
C HIS A 84 10.14 8.24 -0.06
N GLU A 85 11.35 8.15 0.48
CA GLU A 85 11.59 8.17 1.92
C GLU A 85 11.32 9.53 2.55
N ALA A 86 11.02 9.55 3.86
CA ALA A 86 10.98 10.78 4.62
C ALA A 86 12.38 11.39 4.79
N GLU A 87 12.51 12.72 4.79
CA GLU A 87 13.77 13.46 4.95
C GLU A 87 14.59 13.00 6.18
N PHE A 88 13.92 12.54 7.22
CA PHE A 88 14.55 12.08 8.46
C PHE A 88 14.57 10.55 8.61
N PHE A 89 14.24 9.79 7.55
CA PHE A 89 14.40 8.35 7.57
C PHE A 89 15.91 8.02 7.57
N ASN A 90 16.29 7.12 8.47
CA ASN A 90 17.67 6.65 8.54
C ASN A 90 17.72 5.37 9.38
N ASN A 91 18.37 4.32 8.87
CA ASN A 91 18.59 3.07 9.61
C ASN A 91 19.55 3.24 10.80
N LEU A 92 20.45 4.26 10.72
CA LEU A 92 21.43 4.58 11.76
C LEU A 92 21.39 6.08 12.08
N ALA A 93 20.77 6.46 13.19
CA ALA A 93 20.69 7.87 13.61
C ALA A 93 22.09 8.50 13.82
N GLN A 94 22.35 9.61 13.14
CA GLN A 94 23.57 10.40 13.31
C GLN A 94 23.47 11.32 14.55
N ARG A 95 24.62 11.66 15.17
CA ARG A 95 24.70 12.38 16.44
C ARG A 95 23.98 13.73 16.46
N ASP A 96 23.92 14.43 15.33
CA ASP A 96 23.45 15.81 15.24
C ASP A 96 22.05 15.92 14.59
N GLN A 97 21.40 14.81 14.27
CA GLN A 97 20.04 14.83 13.72
C GLN A 97 18.99 15.15 14.80
N ARG A 98 18.18 16.17 14.54
CA ARG A 98 17.05 16.55 15.40
C ARG A 98 15.89 15.54 15.29
N TYR A 99 15.61 15.10 14.07
CA TYR A 99 14.58 14.12 13.77
C TYR A 99 15.21 12.91 13.09
N PHE A 100 14.77 11.72 13.47
CA PHE A 100 15.21 10.46 12.89
C PHE A 100 14.20 9.34 13.19
N ALA A 101 14.01 8.43 12.25
CA ALA A 101 13.19 7.24 12.41
C ALA A 101 13.72 6.11 11.51
N ASP A 102 13.71 4.88 12.01
CA ASP A 102 14.02 3.65 11.27
C ASP A 102 12.74 2.87 10.86
N ASP A 103 11.59 3.53 10.95
CA ASP A 103 10.31 2.94 10.57
C ASP A 103 10.27 2.68 9.06
N TYR A 104 10.23 1.41 8.65
CA TYR A 104 10.17 1.01 7.24
C TYR A 104 9.05 1.71 6.43
N ARG A 105 7.97 2.13 7.10
CA ARG A 105 6.88 2.88 6.46
C ARG A 105 7.29 4.27 5.99
N LEU A 106 8.46 4.74 6.40
CA LEU A 106 9.06 6.01 6.00
C LEU A 106 10.23 5.82 5.04
N SER A 107 10.63 4.57 4.70
CA SER A 107 11.68 4.28 3.73
C SER A 107 11.19 4.41 2.29
N ALA A 108 12.12 4.46 1.34
CA ALA A 108 11.80 4.33 -0.07
C ALA A 108 11.59 2.85 -0.44
N PHE A 109 10.48 2.52 -1.10
CA PHE A 109 10.24 1.17 -1.61
C PHE A 109 9.15 1.14 -2.69
N GLY A 110 9.05 0.01 -3.37
CA GLY A 110 7.92 -0.36 -4.21
C GLY A 110 7.17 -1.55 -3.63
N ALA A 111 5.89 -1.68 -3.94
CA ALA A 111 5.05 -2.78 -3.51
C ALA A 111 4.08 -3.20 -4.61
N PHE A 112 3.84 -4.50 -4.69
CA PHE A 112 2.75 -5.07 -5.47
C PHE A 112 1.77 -5.81 -4.56
N SER A 113 0.48 -5.52 -4.76
CA SER A 113 -0.61 -6.36 -4.28
C SER A 113 -1.33 -6.94 -5.47
N TYR A 114 -1.62 -8.22 -5.45
CA TYR A 114 -2.44 -8.85 -6.46
C TYR A 114 -3.31 -9.94 -5.85
N GLY A 115 -4.49 -10.10 -6.39
CA GLY A 115 -5.44 -11.03 -5.81
C GLY A 115 -6.69 -11.22 -6.64
N LEU A 116 -7.60 -11.96 -6.05
CA LEU A 116 -8.90 -12.25 -6.62
C LEU A 116 -9.97 -12.12 -5.53
N ARG A 117 -11.05 -11.43 -5.86
CA ARG A 117 -12.31 -11.47 -5.12
C ARG A 117 -13.34 -12.23 -5.94
N ALA A 118 -14.07 -13.14 -5.29
CA ALA A 118 -15.24 -13.79 -5.85
C ALA A 118 -16.46 -13.46 -4.99
N SER A 119 -17.56 -13.05 -5.61
CA SER A 119 -18.82 -12.82 -4.91
C SER A 119 -19.96 -13.63 -5.53
N ARG A 120 -20.92 -14.01 -4.69
CA ARG A 120 -22.13 -14.74 -5.09
C ARG A 120 -23.36 -14.20 -4.40
N LYS A 121 -24.38 -13.87 -5.21
CA LYS A 121 -25.72 -13.50 -4.73
C LYS A 121 -26.55 -14.75 -4.49
N ILE A 122 -27.11 -14.87 -3.30
CA ILE A 122 -27.99 -15.97 -2.86
C ILE A 122 -29.23 -15.34 -2.23
N GLN A 123 -30.32 -15.25 -2.98
CA GLN A 123 -31.52 -14.53 -2.57
C GLN A 123 -31.21 -13.05 -2.21
N ASN A 124 -31.35 -12.67 -0.94
CA ASN A 124 -31.06 -11.34 -0.43
C ASN A 124 -29.64 -11.19 0.15
N TRP A 125 -28.85 -12.24 0.09
CA TRP A 125 -27.47 -12.23 0.58
C TRP A 125 -26.48 -12.12 -0.56
N GLU A 126 -25.41 -11.40 -0.33
CA GLU A 126 -24.20 -11.47 -1.15
C GLU A 126 -23.05 -11.94 -0.26
N VAL A 127 -22.47 -13.07 -0.64
CA VAL A 127 -21.29 -13.65 0.01
C VAL A 127 -20.08 -13.36 -0.86
N SER A 128 -19.01 -12.86 -0.28
CA SER A 128 -17.75 -12.66 -0.97
C SER A 128 -16.59 -13.31 -0.23
N VAL A 129 -15.61 -13.76 -0.99
CA VAL A 129 -14.31 -14.22 -0.49
C VAL A 129 -13.23 -13.53 -1.30
N ASP A 130 -12.13 -13.17 -0.66
CA ASP A 130 -10.97 -12.63 -1.34
C ASP A 130 -9.67 -13.20 -0.80
N ALA A 131 -8.67 -13.27 -1.67
CA ALA A 131 -7.29 -13.60 -1.35
C ALA A 131 -6.37 -12.59 -2.06
N GLU A 132 -5.40 -12.06 -1.32
CA GLU A 132 -4.44 -11.08 -1.79
C GLU A 132 -3.04 -11.46 -1.33
N ARG A 133 -2.07 -11.37 -2.23
CA ARG A 133 -0.65 -11.40 -1.93
C ARG A 133 -0.11 -9.97 -1.97
N TYR A 134 0.52 -9.54 -0.89
CA TYR A 134 1.28 -8.29 -0.81
C TYR A 134 2.76 -8.62 -0.76
N GLN A 135 3.56 -7.93 -1.57
CA GLN A 135 5.00 -8.08 -1.64
C GLN A 135 5.66 -6.72 -1.78
N THR A 136 6.80 -6.55 -1.13
CA THR A 136 7.59 -5.32 -1.16
C THR A 136 9.03 -5.60 -1.56
N ASP A 137 9.62 -4.66 -2.28
CA ASP A 137 11.03 -4.66 -2.62
C ASP A 137 11.49 -3.22 -2.90
N GLU A 138 12.67 -2.87 -2.49
CA GLU A 138 13.24 -1.55 -2.72
C GLU A 138 13.51 -1.30 -4.21
N SER A 139 13.95 -2.32 -4.93
CA SER A 139 14.22 -2.26 -6.37
C SER A 139 12.96 -2.02 -7.21
N TRP A 140 11.77 -2.21 -6.66
CA TRP A 140 10.50 -1.93 -7.33
C TRP A 140 10.05 -0.47 -7.19
N GLY A 141 10.73 0.30 -6.33
CA GLY A 141 10.48 1.73 -6.19
C GLY A 141 10.93 2.52 -7.43
N VAL A 142 10.18 3.56 -7.80
CA VAL A 142 10.63 4.54 -8.80
C VAL A 142 11.54 5.61 -8.19
N PHE A 143 11.61 5.66 -6.88
CA PHE A 143 12.49 6.53 -6.11
C PHE A 143 13.66 5.71 -5.57
N SER A 144 14.83 6.31 -5.51
CA SER A 144 15.98 5.76 -4.81
C SER A 144 15.98 6.25 -3.37
N GLY A 145 16.46 5.42 -2.44
CA GLY A 145 16.56 5.77 -1.04
C GLY A 145 17.37 4.76 -0.26
N GLU A 146 17.37 4.86 1.06
CA GLU A 146 18.07 3.96 1.95
C GLU A 146 17.29 2.65 2.13
N GLU A 147 17.98 1.51 1.99
CA GLU A 147 17.40 0.17 2.17
C GLU A 147 16.84 -0.03 3.58
N SER A 148 15.61 -0.52 3.69
CA SER A 148 15.01 -0.85 4.98
C SER A 148 14.86 -2.36 5.18
N PRO A 149 15.46 -2.95 6.21
CA PRO A 149 15.32 -4.38 6.50
C PRO A 149 13.92 -4.74 7.03
N GLY A 150 13.07 -3.75 7.26
CA GLY A 150 11.73 -3.93 7.85
C GLY A 150 10.60 -4.18 6.85
N LEU A 151 10.87 -4.24 5.55
CA LEU A 151 9.86 -4.50 4.53
C LEU A 151 9.17 -5.84 4.75
N VAL A 152 7.86 -5.90 4.51
CA VAL A 152 7.03 -7.06 4.85
C VAL A 152 6.29 -7.62 3.65
N ASP A 153 6.18 -8.94 3.64
CA ASP A 153 5.41 -9.72 2.69
C ASP A 153 4.34 -10.52 3.42
N PHE A 154 3.10 -10.53 2.92
CA PHE A 154 2.05 -11.31 3.57
C PHE A 154 0.95 -11.76 2.59
N TRP A 155 0.14 -12.72 3.04
CA TRP A 155 -1.13 -13.07 2.45
C TRP A 155 -2.27 -12.49 3.30
N ARG A 156 -3.28 -11.94 2.64
CA ARG A 156 -4.53 -11.52 3.26
C ARG A 156 -5.69 -12.32 2.68
N TYR A 157 -6.58 -12.77 3.55
CA TYR A 157 -7.82 -13.44 3.17
C TYR A 157 -8.99 -12.72 3.81
N GLY A 158 -10.08 -12.57 3.08
CA GLY A 158 -11.29 -11.91 3.53
C GLY A 158 -12.54 -12.71 3.22
N ILE A 159 -13.56 -12.57 4.09
CA ILE A 159 -14.91 -13.05 3.85
C ILE A 159 -15.87 -11.90 4.14
N GLY A 160 -16.77 -11.60 3.21
CA GLY A 160 -17.79 -10.56 3.33
C GLY A 160 -19.19 -11.14 3.22
N LEU A 161 -20.10 -10.58 4.00
CA LEU A 161 -21.54 -10.88 3.96
C LEU A 161 -22.30 -9.57 3.88
N ASN A 162 -23.09 -9.38 2.82
CA ASN A 162 -24.00 -8.24 2.65
C ASN A 162 -25.45 -8.75 2.58
N TYR A 163 -26.35 -8.07 3.28
CA TYR A 163 -27.78 -8.33 3.18
C TYR A 163 -28.47 -7.15 2.49
N ILE A 164 -29.22 -7.44 1.43
CA ILE A 164 -29.94 -6.45 0.65
C ILE A 164 -31.40 -6.41 1.13
N PHE A 165 -31.76 -5.36 1.84
CA PHE A 165 -33.15 -5.10 2.23
C PHE A 165 -33.96 -4.68 0.99
N LYS A 166 -35.13 -5.25 0.81
CA LYS A 166 -36.10 -4.87 -0.24
C LYS A 166 -37.13 -3.90 0.31
#